data_87b1cd05c523c7503de1c5f3965574d9
#
_entry.id   87b1cd05c523c7503de1c5f3965574d9
#
_cell.length_a   1.000
_cell.length_b   1.000
_cell.length_c   1.000
_cell.angle_alpha   90.00
_cell.angle_beta   90.00
_cell.angle_gamma   90.00
#
_symmetry.space_group_name_H-M   'P 1'
#
loop_
_entity.id
_entity.type
_entity.pdbx_description
1 polymer ?
#
loop_
_entity_poly.entity_id
_entity_poly.type
_entity_poly.pdbx_seq_one_letter_code
_entity_poly.pdbx_strand_id
1 'polypeptide(L)'
;TWAKTNPPPNISCRYFTHSTEFIIWARKSAKITHYYNYSIMKQINSNKQMTDVWQLPAIARWEKSCGKHPTQKPLSVLSRIILASTRGGAWILDPFTGSSTTGIAANLLGRRFLGIDREEEYLILSKNRKKEIEQIAKFSLYHKKIKDISLLNNAERMSVHEKEVSIYDLPF
;
A
#
# COMPACT_ATOMS: atom_id res chain seq x y z
N THR A 1 -12.05 8.81 3.78
CA THR A 1 -12.93 7.67 3.42
C THR A 1 -12.42 6.99 2.16
N TRP A 2 -12.33 5.66 2.16
CA TRP A 2 -12.15 4.88 0.94
C TRP A 2 -13.52 4.41 0.44
N ALA A 3 -13.94 4.91 -0.72
CA ALA A 3 -15.14 4.49 -1.43
C ALA A 3 -14.76 3.46 -2.51
N LYS A 4 -15.29 2.24 -2.39
CA LYS A 4 -15.02 1.12 -3.31
C LYS A 4 -15.80 1.35 -4.61
N THR A 5 -15.10 1.37 -5.75
CA THR A 5 -15.76 1.51 -7.06
C THR A 5 -16.50 0.23 -7.50
N ASN A 6 -16.13 -0.92 -6.92
CA ASN A 6 -16.72 -2.23 -7.19
C ASN A 6 -16.92 -3.02 -5.87
N PRO A 7 -17.82 -2.54 -4.96
CA PRO A 7 -18.05 -3.22 -3.69
C PRO A 7 -18.67 -4.60 -3.92
N PRO A 8 -18.39 -5.59 -3.05
CA PRO A 8 -19.06 -6.87 -3.12
C PRO A 8 -20.57 -6.71 -2.90
N PRO A 9 -21.42 -7.48 -3.61
CA PRO A 9 -22.86 -7.36 -3.48
C PRO A 9 -23.33 -7.77 -2.07
N ASN A 10 -24.42 -7.17 -1.63
CA ASN A 10 -25.13 -7.64 -0.45
C ASN A 10 -26.05 -8.80 -0.83
N ILE A 11 -25.64 -10.02 -0.51
CA ILE A 11 -26.34 -11.25 -0.89
C ILE A 11 -27.74 -11.32 -0.21
N SER A 12 -27.90 -10.75 0.98
CA SER A 12 -29.18 -10.77 1.69
C SER A 12 -30.23 -9.85 1.09
N CYS A 13 -29.84 -8.85 0.30
CA CYS A 13 -30.70 -7.82 -0.30
C CYS A 13 -31.58 -7.06 0.69
N ARG A 14 -31.21 -7.02 2.00
CA ARG A 14 -32.03 -6.43 3.07
C ARG A 14 -31.53 -5.07 3.54
N TYR A 15 -30.36 -4.63 3.10
CA TYR A 15 -29.74 -3.34 3.45
C TYR A 15 -28.81 -2.87 2.34
N PHE A 16 -28.31 -1.65 2.44
CA PHE A 16 -27.38 -1.10 1.48
C PHE A 16 -26.05 -1.87 1.44
N THR A 17 -25.46 -2.00 0.28
CA THR A 17 -24.13 -2.60 0.10
C THR A 17 -23.07 -1.75 0.80
N HIS A 18 -22.21 -2.39 1.60
CA HIS A 18 -21.08 -1.72 2.25
C HIS A 18 -20.03 -1.33 1.21
N SER A 19 -20.06 -0.09 0.79
CA SER A 19 -19.18 0.46 -0.26
C SER A 19 -18.04 1.32 0.27
N THR A 20 -17.97 1.58 1.56
CA THR A 20 -16.95 2.47 2.15
C THR A 20 -16.22 1.83 3.31
N GLU A 21 -14.96 2.26 3.51
CA GLU A 21 -14.18 2.03 4.72
C GLU A 21 -13.53 3.35 5.17
N PHE A 22 -13.33 3.51 6.47
CA PHE A 22 -12.66 4.68 7.02
C PHE A 22 -11.18 4.42 7.24
N ILE A 23 -10.37 5.42 6.93
CA ILE A 23 -8.95 5.47 7.22
C ILE A 23 -8.75 6.58 8.23
N ILE A 24 -8.22 6.22 9.41
CA ILE A 24 -7.95 7.17 10.48
C ILE A 24 -6.50 7.65 10.33
N TRP A 25 -6.31 8.96 10.23
CA TRP A 25 -5.01 9.57 10.24
C TRP A 25 -4.78 10.24 11.59
N ALA A 26 -3.88 9.66 12.37
CA ALA A 26 -3.50 10.18 13.67
C ALA A 26 -2.04 10.65 13.66
N ARG A 27 -1.71 11.60 14.54
CA ARG A 27 -0.34 12.07 14.80
C ARG A 27 -0.03 12.00 16.29
N LYS A 28 1.25 11.80 16.63
CA LYS A 28 1.68 11.64 18.01
C LYS A 28 1.45 12.91 18.85
N SER A 29 1.57 14.10 18.26
CA SER A 29 1.45 15.37 18.96
C SER A 29 0.87 16.45 18.07
N ALA A 30 -0.02 17.29 18.60
CA ALA A 30 -0.53 18.46 17.92
C ALA A 30 0.55 19.52 17.62
N LYS A 31 1.62 19.55 18.42
CA LYS A 31 2.73 20.52 18.32
C LYS A 31 3.77 20.15 17.25
N ILE A 32 3.78 18.90 16.78
CA ILE A 32 4.78 18.43 15.80
C ILE A 32 4.09 18.28 14.45
N THR A 33 4.61 18.97 13.43
CA THR A 33 4.14 18.84 12.06
C THR A 33 4.42 17.45 11.54
N HIS A 34 3.41 16.77 11.04
CA HIS A 34 3.57 15.49 10.35
C HIS A 34 4.03 15.71 8.91
N TYR A 35 4.68 14.70 8.34
CA TYR A 35 5.02 14.71 6.91
C TYR A 35 3.77 14.46 6.07
N TYR A 36 3.58 15.27 5.04
CA TYR A 36 2.58 15.08 4.00
C TYR A 36 3.18 15.42 2.64
N ASN A 37 3.12 14.49 1.70
CA ASN A 37 3.66 14.68 0.36
C ASN A 37 2.63 15.33 -0.56
N TYR A 38 2.45 16.63 -0.40
CA TYR A 38 1.47 17.42 -1.17
C TYR A 38 1.71 17.33 -2.68
N SER A 39 2.97 17.42 -3.12
CA SER A 39 3.33 17.43 -4.55
C SER A 39 2.94 16.13 -5.24
N ILE A 40 3.29 14.97 -4.67
CA ILE A 40 2.91 13.67 -5.22
C ILE A 40 1.39 13.49 -5.17
N MET A 41 0.73 13.86 -4.07
CA MET A 41 -0.72 13.74 -3.96
C MET A 41 -1.44 14.59 -5.03
N LYS A 42 -0.95 15.78 -5.32
CA LYS A 42 -1.47 16.64 -6.39
C LYS A 42 -1.24 16.01 -7.77
N GLN A 43 -0.04 15.51 -8.03
CA GLN A 43 0.33 14.88 -9.30
C GLN A 43 -0.56 13.67 -9.62
N ILE A 44 -0.73 12.72 -8.70
CA ILE A 44 -1.57 11.54 -8.92
C ILE A 44 -3.07 11.86 -8.96
N ASN A 45 -3.47 13.04 -8.56
CA ASN A 45 -4.84 13.56 -8.65
C ASN A 45 -5.02 14.57 -9.79
N SER A 46 -4.39 14.34 -10.93
CA SER A 46 -4.51 15.18 -12.14
C SER A 46 -4.18 16.67 -11.87
N ASN A 47 -3.14 16.94 -11.11
CA ASN A 47 -2.68 18.25 -10.68
C ASN A 47 -3.70 19.05 -9.82
N LYS A 48 -4.70 18.38 -9.27
CA LYS A 48 -5.65 18.96 -8.31
C LYS A 48 -5.32 18.48 -6.89
N GLN A 49 -5.70 19.27 -5.89
CA GLN A 49 -5.55 18.88 -4.49
C GLN A 49 -6.27 17.56 -4.21
N MET A 50 -5.60 16.63 -3.51
CA MET A 50 -6.19 15.36 -3.12
C MET A 50 -7.29 15.60 -2.07
N THR A 51 -8.41 14.92 -2.25
CA THR A 51 -9.55 14.95 -1.32
C THR A 51 -9.48 13.84 -0.28
N ASP A 52 -10.29 13.93 0.74
CA ASP A 52 -10.43 12.94 1.82
C ASP A 52 -11.33 11.75 1.46
N VAL A 53 -12.00 11.80 0.29
CA VAL A 53 -12.76 10.68 -0.26
C VAL A 53 -12.04 10.12 -1.48
N TRP A 54 -11.60 8.85 -1.37
CA TRP A 54 -10.86 8.16 -2.42
C TRP A 54 -11.73 7.11 -3.09
N GLN A 55 -11.98 7.29 -4.38
CA GLN A 55 -12.64 6.29 -5.21
C GLN A 55 -11.59 5.31 -5.75
N LEU A 56 -11.42 4.18 -5.06
CA LEU A 56 -10.47 3.14 -5.42
C LEU A 56 -11.15 1.78 -5.46
N PRO A 57 -10.71 0.87 -6.35
CA PRO A 57 -11.30 -0.46 -6.44
C PRO A 57 -11.05 -1.28 -5.16
N ALA A 58 -11.93 -2.23 -4.93
CA ALA A 58 -11.67 -3.33 -4.01
C ALA A 58 -10.51 -4.20 -4.56
N ILE A 59 -10.01 -5.11 -3.71
CA ILE A 59 -8.89 -5.96 -4.06
C ILE A 59 -9.13 -6.74 -5.36
N ALA A 60 -8.15 -6.70 -6.26
CA ALA A 60 -8.19 -7.41 -7.53
C ALA A 60 -7.73 -8.88 -7.40
N ARG A 61 -8.15 -9.74 -8.35
CA ARG A 61 -7.76 -11.16 -8.35
C ARG A 61 -6.25 -11.37 -8.45
N TRP A 62 -5.55 -10.54 -9.23
CA TRP A 62 -4.10 -10.64 -9.41
C TRP A 62 -3.30 -10.33 -8.13
N GLU A 63 -3.89 -9.61 -7.18
CA GLU A 63 -3.28 -9.35 -5.87
C GLU A 63 -3.33 -10.56 -4.91
N LYS A 64 -4.01 -11.63 -5.32
CA LYS A 64 -4.23 -12.87 -4.55
C LYS A 64 -3.51 -14.08 -5.16
N SER A 65 -2.51 -13.86 -6.02
CA SER A 65 -1.76 -14.92 -6.72
C SER A 65 -1.11 -15.92 -5.78
N CYS A 66 -0.58 -15.47 -4.65
CA CYS A 66 0.10 -16.31 -3.66
C CYS A 66 -0.83 -16.91 -2.60
N GLY A 67 -2.12 -16.59 -2.63
CA GLY A 67 -3.09 -17.04 -1.63
C GLY A 67 -4.11 -15.97 -1.26
N LYS A 68 -4.99 -16.29 -0.31
CA LYS A 68 -6.08 -15.41 0.12
C LYS A 68 -5.96 -15.13 1.61
N HIS A 69 -6.21 -13.87 1.97
CA HIS A 69 -6.47 -13.47 3.34
C HIS A 69 -7.88 -12.85 3.41
N PRO A 70 -8.71 -13.18 4.40
CA PRO A 70 -10.12 -12.77 4.42
C PRO A 70 -10.34 -11.27 4.30
N THR A 71 -9.50 -10.48 4.97
CA THR A 71 -9.61 -9.02 5.03
C THR A 71 -8.50 -8.29 4.29
N GLN A 72 -7.87 -8.93 3.30
CA GLN A 72 -6.78 -8.33 2.52
C GLN A 72 -7.23 -7.01 1.88
N LYS A 73 -6.47 -5.95 2.11
CA LYS A 73 -6.70 -4.64 1.52
C LYS A 73 -6.04 -4.52 0.14
N PRO A 74 -6.56 -3.69 -0.77
CA PRO A 74 -5.94 -3.48 -2.08
C PRO A 74 -4.65 -2.66 -1.99
N LEU A 75 -3.68 -2.97 -2.83
CA LEU A 75 -2.41 -2.25 -2.93
C LEU A 75 -2.61 -0.76 -3.26
N SER A 76 -3.63 -0.41 -4.03
CA SER A 76 -3.94 0.98 -4.37
C SER A 76 -4.17 1.87 -3.15
N VAL A 77 -4.86 1.36 -2.13
CA VAL A 77 -5.11 2.10 -0.88
C VAL A 77 -3.82 2.28 -0.09
N LEU A 78 -3.06 1.17 0.12
CA LEU A 78 -1.82 1.20 0.90
C LEU A 78 -0.74 2.03 0.21
N SER A 79 -0.61 1.94 -1.11
CA SER A 79 0.33 2.75 -1.89
C SER A 79 0.04 4.25 -1.72
N ARG A 80 -1.22 4.65 -1.78
CA ARG A 80 -1.60 6.05 -1.58
C ARG A 80 -1.28 6.55 -0.17
N ILE A 81 -1.60 5.75 0.87
CA ILE A 81 -1.26 6.08 2.25
C ILE A 81 0.25 6.27 2.42
N ILE A 82 1.04 5.34 1.90
CA ILE A 82 2.51 5.36 2.00
C ILE A 82 3.10 6.57 1.24
N LEU A 83 2.64 6.83 0.02
CA LEU A 83 3.07 7.99 -0.77
C LEU A 83 2.73 9.31 -0.07
N ALA A 84 1.56 9.40 0.55
CA ALA A 84 1.13 10.60 1.24
C ALA A 84 1.94 10.88 2.51
N SER A 85 2.28 9.85 3.28
CA SER A 85 2.71 9.99 4.68
C SER A 85 4.17 9.66 4.95
N THR A 86 4.94 9.19 3.95
CA THR A 86 6.33 8.75 4.15
C THR A 86 7.27 9.24 3.05
N ARG A 87 8.53 9.50 3.42
CA ARG A 87 9.61 9.75 2.47
C ARG A 87 10.19 8.44 1.95
N GLY A 88 10.90 8.47 0.82
CA GLY A 88 11.69 7.34 0.34
C GLY A 88 12.65 6.83 1.42
N GLY A 89 12.82 5.51 1.53
CA GLY A 89 13.66 4.87 2.54
C GLY A 89 13.14 4.89 3.98
N ALA A 90 11.96 5.47 4.25
CA ALA A 90 11.36 5.49 5.59
C ALA A 90 11.00 4.08 6.07
N TRP A 91 11.05 3.87 7.38
CA TRP A 91 10.54 2.66 8.02
C TRP A 91 9.03 2.70 8.18
N ILE A 92 8.37 1.60 7.85
CA ILE A 92 6.94 1.38 8.04
C ILE A 92 6.78 0.16 8.94
N LEU A 93 6.00 0.31 9.99
CA LEU A 93 5.60 -0.78 10.88
C LEU A 93 4.13 -1.10 10.67
N ASP A 94 3.83 -2.39 10.48
CA ASP A 94 2.46 -2.91 10.51
C ASP A 94 2.38 -4.06 11.53
N PRO A 95 1.86 -3.81 12.73
CA PRO A 95 1.79 -4.81 13.80
C PRO A 95 0.67 -5.85 13.61
N PHE A 96 -0.12 -5.74 12.53
CA PHE A 96 -1.20 -6.67 12.17
C PHE A 96 -1.16 -6.95 10.66
N THR A 97 0.02 -7.39 10.18
CA THR A 97 0.35 -7.36 8.77
C THR A 97 -0.49 -8.29 7.88
N GLY A 98 -1.06 -9.35 8.43
CA GLY A 98 -1.86 -10.33 7.67
C GLY A 98 -1.11 -10.81 6.43
N SER A 99 -1.69 -10.62 5.26
CA SER A 99 -1.05 -10.92 3.97
C SER A 99 0.03 -9.92 3.53
N SER A 100 0.44 -9.01 4.41
CA SER A 100 1.50 -8.00 4.19
C SER A 100 1.28 -7.08 2.99
N THR A 101 0.03 -6.64 2.75
CA THR A 101 -0.23 -5.68 1.67
C THR A 101 0.51 -4.37 1.90
N THR A 102 0.61 -3.92 3.17
CA THR A 102 1.44 -2.77 3.58
C THR A 102 2.90 -2.98 3.20
N GLY A 103 3.46 -4.16 3.49
CA GLY A 103 4.85 -4.50 3.18
C GLY A 103 5.12 -4.55 1.68
N ILE A 104 4.21 -5.14 0.90
CA ILE A 104 4.32 -5.16 -0.56
C ILE A 104 4.29 -3.75 -1.13
N ALA A 105 3.34 -2.90 -0.69
CA ALA A 105 3.27 -1.50 -1.12
C ALA A 105 4.52 -0.70 -0.70
N ALA A 106 5.04 -0.94 0.50
CA ALA A 106 6.28 -0.34 0.99
C ALA A 106 7.48 -0.69 0.09
N ASN A 107 7.67 -1.97 -0.22
CA ASN A 107 8.75 -2.43 -1.09
C ASN A 107 8.63 -1.86 -2.51
N LEU A 108 7.43 -1.88 -3.11
CA LEU A 108 7.18 -1.29 -4.43
C LEU A 108 7.51 0.21 -4.49
N LEU A 109 7.48 0.89 -3.36
CA LEU A 109 7.72 2.32 -3.22
C LEU A 109 9.09 2.66 -2.60
N GLY A 110 9.99 1.67 -2.43
CA GLY A 110 11.33 1.88 -1.86
C GLY A 110 11.33 2.31 -0.40
N ARG A 111 10.37 1.81 0.40
CA ARG A 111 10.32 1.99 1.84
C ARG A 111 10.78 0.71 2.53
N ARG A 112 11.34 0.85 3.74
CA ARG A 112 11.68 -0.29 4.61
C ARG A 112 10.42 -0.73 5.34
N PHE A 113 10.32 -2.03 5.65
CA PHE A 113 9.11 -2.58 6.22
C PHE A 113 9.42 -3.57 7.35
N LEU A 114 8.66 -3.45 8.43
CA LEU A 114 8.58 -4.45 9.48
C LEU A 114 7.10 -4.81 9.70
N GLY A 115 6.75 -6.07 9.45
CA GLY A 115 5.42 -6.61 9.67
C GLY A 115 5.43 -7.62 10.80
N ILE A 116 4.40 -7.59 11.65
CA ILE A 116 4.17 -8.56 12.73
C ILE A 116 2.82 -9.20 12.51
N ASP A 117 2.75 -10.51 12.66
CA ASP A 117 1.51 -11.26 12.71
C ASP A 117 1.63 -12.42 13.70
N ARG A 118 0.51 -12.81 14.27
CA ARG A 118 0.45 -13.91 15.21
C ARG A 118 0.33 -15.27 14.49
N GLU A 119 -0.31 -15.28 13.33
CA GLU A 119 -0.62 -16.48 12.59
C GLU A 119 0.51 -16.81 11.60
N GLU A 120 1.14 -17.94 11.76
CA GLU A 120 2.27 -18.39 10.93
C GLU A 120 1.89 -18.52 9.44
N GLU A 121 0.67 -18.96 9.14
CA GLU A 121 0.18 -19.07 7.76
C GLU A 121 0.23 -17.71 7.01
N TYR A 122 -0.07 -16.61 7.71
CA TYR A 122 0.00 -15.27 7.11
C TYR A 122 1.42 -14.78 6.95
N LEU A 123 2.33 -15.16 7.83
CA LEU A 123 3.77 -14.89 7.66
C LEU A 123 4.34 -15.64 6.44
N ILE A 124 3.93 -16.90 6.23
CA ILE A 124 4.29 -17.67 5.04
C ILE A 124 3.73 -17.01 3.78
N LEU A 125 2.45 -16.62 3.79
CA LEU A 125 1.81 -15.90 2.68
C LEU A 125 2.55 -14.59 2.38
N SER A 126 2.91 -13.83 3.40
CA SER A 126 3.66 -12.57 3.28
C SER A 126 5.03 -12.77 2.62
N LYS A 127 5.77 -13.79 3.06
CA LYS A 127 7.07 -14.17 2.46
C LYS A 127 6.93 -14.56 0.98
N ASN A 128 5.89 -15.31 0.63
CA ASN A 128 5.64 -15.72 -0.75
C ASN A 128 5.30 -14.50 -1.64
N ARG A 129 4.48 -13.58 -1.16
CA ARG A 129 4.16 -12.34 -1.86
C ARG A 129 5.41 -11.46 -2.05
N LYS A 130 6.28 -11.38 -1.04
CA LYS A 130 7.56 -10.69 -1.17
C LYS A 130 8.42 -11.30 -2.25
N LYS A 131 8.63 -12.63 -2.24
CA LYS A 131 9.37 -13.34 -3.30
C LYS A 131 8.78 -13.11 -4.70
N GLU A 132 7.46 -12.99 -4.80
CA GLU A 132 6.82 -12.70 -6.10
C GLU A 132 7.27 -11.34 -6.64
N ILE A 133 7.30 -10.29 -5.83
CA ILE A 133 7.70 -8.95 -6.29
C ILE A 133 9.21 -8.76 -6.42
N GLU A 134 10.05 -9.68 -5.94
CA GLU A 134 11.49 -9.71 -6.20
C GLU A 134 11.79 -10.11 -7.67
N GLN A 135 10.83 -10.71 -8.36
CA GLN A 135 10.95 -10.99 -9.79
C GLN A 135 10.72 -9.71 -10.60
N ILE A 136 11.69 -9.29 -11.42
CA ILE A 136 11.66 -8.04 -12.19
C ILE A 136 10.36 -7.90 -13.02
N ALA A 137 9.94 -8.98 -13.68
CA ALA A 137 8.72 -8.97 -14.48
C ALA A 137 7.46 -8.71 -13.64
N LYS A 138 7.39 -9.31 -12.45
CA LYS A 138 6.29 -9.12 -11.50
C LYS A 138 6.31 -7.73 -10.91
N PHE A 139 7.46 -7.24 -10.46
CA PHE A 139 7.64 -5.88 -9.97
C PHE A 139 7.13 -4.85 -10.99
N SER A 140 7.58 -4.96 -12.25
CA SER A 140 7.15 -4.08 -13.33
C SER A 140 5.65 -4.17 -13.61
N LEU A 141 5.06 -5.38 -13.52
CA LEU A 141 3.63 -5.59 -13.68
C LEU A 141 2.82 -4.89 -12.58
N TYR A 142 3.26 -5.01 -11.32
CA TYR A 142 2.61 -4.35 -10.17
C TYR A 142 2.66 -2.83 -10.32
N HIS A 143 3.82 -2.27 -10.70
CA HIS A 143 3.97 -0.84 -10.98
C HIS A 143 3.00 -0.32 -12.03
N LYS A 144 2.78 -1.09 -13.11
CA LYS A 144 1.82 -0.72 -14.17
C LYS A 144 0.37 -0.79 -13.71
N LYS A 145 0.02 -1.78 -12.88
CA LYS A 145 -1.37 -2.03 -12.44
C LYS A 145 -1.83 -1.11 -11.32
N ILE A 146 -0.93 -0.59 -10.50
CA ILE A 146 -1.29 0.33 -9.41
C ILE A 146 -1.27 1.76 -9.96
N LYS A 147 -2.45 2.34 -10.18
CA LYS A 147 -2.64 3.64 -10.83
C LYS A 147 -1.73 4.73 -10.24
N ASP A 148 -1.71 4.89 -8.92
CA ASP A 148 -0.92 5.94 -8.28
C ASP A 148 0.58 5.78 -8.57
N ILE A 149 1.09 4.56 -8.54
CA ILE A 149 2.50 4.26 -8.84
C ILE A 149 2.80 4.49 -10.33
N SER A 150 1.88 4.10 -11.21
CA SER A 150 2.06 4.27 -12.66
C SER A 150 2.12 5.73 -13.10
N LEU A 151 1.54 6.64 -12.31
CA LEU A 151 1.54 8.08 -12.57
C LEU A 151 2.78 8.82 -12.05
N LEU A 152 3.65 8.16 -11.25
CA LEU A 152 4.91 8.75 -10.82
C LEU A 152 5.86 8.92 -12.03
N ASN A 153 6.53 10.06 -12.08
CA ASN A 153 7.54 10.29 -13.12
C ASN A 153 8.81 9.46 -12.87
N ASN A 154 9.69 9.38 -13.88
CA ASN A 154 10.90 8.55 -13.78
C ASN A 154 11.87 9.02 -12.67
N ALA A 155 11.99 10.32 -12.43
CA ALA A 155 12.84 10.86 -11.37
C ALA A 155 12.33 10.46 -9.97
N GLU A 156 11.01 10.50 -9.76
CA GLU A 156 10.38 10.05 -8.53
C GLU A 156 10.47 8.54 -8.35
N ARG A 157 10.40 7.77 -9.45
CA ARG A 157 10.66 6.32 -9.43
C ARG A 157 12.09 6.01 -9.06
N MET A 158 13.07 6.74 -9.58
CA MET A 158 14.50 6.55 -9.28
C MET A 158 14.83 6.92 -7.83
N SER A 159 14.28 7.99 -7.29
CA SER A 159 14.45 8.35 -5.87
C SER A 159 13.88 7.28 -4.92
N VAL A 160 12.98 6.44 -5.41
CA VAL A 160 12.44 5.26 -4.73
C VAL A 160 13.43 4.09 -4.76
N HIS A 161 14.27 3.98 -5.81
CA HIS A 161 15.20 2.86 -6.01
C HIS A 161 16.65 3.11 -5.55
N GLU A 162 17.09 4.36 -5.42
CA GLU A 162 18.49 4.70 -5.13
C GLU A 162 18.99 4.34 -3.73
N LYS A 163 18.19 3.68 -2.90
CA LYS A 163 18.64 3.14 -1.61
C LYS A 163 18.22 1.69 -1.41
N GLU A 164 18.62 0.81 -2.32
CA GLU A 164 18.85 -0.60 -1.96
C GLU A 164 20.09 -0.69 -1.07
N VAL A 165 19.95 -0.25 0.17
CA VAL A 165 20.88 -0.70 1.20
C VAL A 165 20.49 -2.13 1.53
N SER A 166 21.41 -3.05 1.27
CA SER A 166 21.37 -4.45 1.60
C SER A 166 20.73 -4.67 2.99
N ILE A 167 19.66 -5.46 3.03
CA ILE A 167 18.95 -5.85 4.27
C ILE A 167 19.80 -6.83 5.13
N TYR A 168 21.04 -7.12 4.72
CA TYR A 168 21.91 -8.13 5.35
C TYR A 168 22.88 -7.59 6.41
N ASP A 169 22.88 -6.28 6.70
CA ASP A 169 23.82 -5.67 7.64
C ASP A 169 23.16 -5.18 8.95
N LEU A 170 22.22 -5.91 9.51
CA LEU A 170 21.79 -5.71 10.89
C LEU A 170 22.48 -6.75 11.77
N PRO A 171 23.35 -6.34 12.72
CA PRO A 171 23.79 -7.23 13.77
C PRO A 171 22.59 -7.59 14.66
N PHE A 172 22.45 -8.86 14.97
CA PHE A 172 21.51 -9.39 15.94
C PHE A 172 21.82 -8.86 17.35
#